data_9741ccdbc41f782a81630132f33155a7
#
_entry.id   9741ccdbc41f782a81630132f33155a7
#
_cell.length_a   1.000
_cell.length_b   1.000
_cell.length_c   1.000
_cell.angle_alpha   90.00
_cell.angle_beta   90.00
_cell.angle_gamma   90.00
#
_symmetry.space_group_name_H-M   'P 1'
#
loop_
_entity.id
_entity.type
_entity.pdbx_description
1 polymer ?
#
loop_
_entity_poly.entity_id
_entity_poly.type
_entity_poly.pdbx_seq_one_letter_code
_entity_poly.pdbx_strand_id
1 'polypeptide(L)'
;CVVSALITKSKDEEINALTSFGKNLGIAFQLKDDALDYIGNKNSLGKNTGNDFLEGKVTLPVILAYRRGNNKERKFFEDRVNNRIRNKDLLKKAIKIINHYGTIEDTLSKAYQHGRVAKDALAIFPETEFKDALMKLVDFSIIRTH
;
A
#
# COMPACT_ATOMS: atom_id res chain seq x y z
N CYS A 1 -4.76 18.34 0.83
CA CYS A 1 -3.54 18.96 1.36
C CYS A 1 -3.07 20.12 0.48
N VAL A 2 -2.70 19.89 -0.79
CA VAL A 2 -2.20 20.98 -1.69
C VAL A 2 -3.24 22.09 -1.88
N VAL A 3 -4.49 21.71 -2.22
CA VAL A 3 -5.57 22.70 -2.44
C VAL A 3 -5.79 23.58 -1.21
N SER A 4 -5.76 23.01 -0.01
CA SER A 4 -5.90 23.78 1.23
C SER A 4 -4.79 24.82 1.38
N ALA A 5 -3.54 24.42 1.12
CA ALA A 5 -2.39 25.33 1.18
C ALA A 5 -2.48 26.47 0.15
N LEU A 6 -2.95 26.18 -1.07
CA LEU A 6 -3.15 27.21 -2.10
C LEU A 6 -4.24 28.20 -1.73
N ILE A 7 -5.37 27.75 -1.18
CA ILE A 7 -6.48 28.62 -0.76
C ILE A 7 -6.06 29.54 0.38
N THR A 8 -5.25 29.06 1.31
CA THR A 8 -4.71 29.84 2.45
C THR A 8 -3.54 30.71 2.07
N LYS A 9 -3.12 30.72 0.80
CA LYS A 9 -1.94 31.47 0.31
C LYS A 9 -0.68 31.17 1.14
N SER A 10 -0.51 29.88 1.50
CA SER A 10 0.68 29.39 2.20
C SER A 10 1.95 29.65 1.42
N LYS A 11 3.10 29.68 2.09
CA LYS A 11 4.41 29.82 1.46
C LYS A 11 4.73 28.56 0.64
N ASP A 12 5.58 28.69 -0.37
CA ASP A 12 5.98 27.58 -1.26
C ASP A 12 6.55 26.38 -0.48
N GLU A 13 7.29 26.64 0.59
CA GLU A 13 7.84 25.61 1.48
C GLU A 13 6.73 24.80 2.15
N GLU A 14 5.68 25.45 2.64
CA GLU A 14 4.51 24.82 3.26
C GLU A 14 3.69 24.03 2.23
N ILE A 15 3.54 24.57 1.00
CA ILE A 15 2.88 23.90 -0.11
C ILE A 15 3.63 22.62 -0.46
N ASN A 16 4.96 22.67 -0.55
CA ASN A 16 5.81 21.51 -0.83
C ASN A 16 5.73 20.45 0.27
N ALA A 17 5.73 20.87 1.53
CA ALA A 17 5.60 20.00 2.69
C ALA A 17 4.24 19.26 2.68
N LEU A 18 3.13 19.98 2.49
CA LEU A 18 1.79 19.39 2.41
C LEU A 18 1.59 18.51 1.16
N THR A 19 2.29 18.82 0.07
CA THR A 19 2.34 17.97 -1.12
C THR A 19 3.03 16.65 -0.81
N SER A 20 4.21 16.72 -0.18
CA SER A 20 4.96 15.53 0.25
C SER A 20 4.16 14.69 1.24
N PHE A 21 3.57 15.32 2.26
CA PHE A 21 2.70 14.67 3.23
C PHE A 21 1.56 13.89 2.55
N GLY A 22 0.73 14.58 1.76
CA GLY A 22 -0.43 13.96 1.13
C GLY A 22 -0.08 12.85 0.17
N LYS A 23 0.97 13.03 -0.65
CA LYS A 23 1.47 12.01 -1.57
C LYS A 23 1.93 10.75 -0.82
N ASN A 24 2.76 10.91 0.18
CA ASN A 24 3.34 9.79 0.91
C ASN A 24 2.30 9.08 1.79
N LEU A 25 1.37 9.82 2.42
CA LEU A 25 0.25 9.22 3.14
C LEU A 25 -0.62 8.35 2.20
N GLY A 26 -0.95 8.87 1.01
CA GLY A 26 -1.75 8.12 0.03
C GLY A 26 -1.05 6.84 -0.45
N ILE A 27 0.27 6.91 -0.71
CA ILE A 27 1.07 5.74 -1.09
C ILE A 27 1.11 4.73 0.07
N ALA A 28 1.37 5.18 1.30
CA ALA A 28 1.41 4.31 2.47
C ALA A 28 0.07 3.57 2.67
N PHE A 29 -1.04 4.31 2.55
CA PHE A 29 -2.39 3.77 2.65
C PHE A 29 -2.64 2.68 1.60
N GLN A 30 -2.33 2.96 0.33
CA GLN A 30 -2.56 2.01 -0.77
C GLN A 30 -1.67 0.76 -0.64
N LEU A 31 -0.38 0.93 -0.33
CA LEU A 31 0.51 -0.22 -0.12
C LEU A 31 0.07 -1.10 1.04
N LYS A 32 -0.48 -0.49 2.10
CA LYS A 32 -1.05 -1.24 3.22
C LYS A 32 -2.28 -2.03 2.79
N ASP A 33 -3.20 -1.43 2.01
CA ASP A 33 -4.36 -2.11 1.45
C ASP A 33 -3.95 -3.29 0.56
N ASP A 34 -3.02 -3.06 -0.37
CA ASP A 34 -2.50 -4.08 -1.28
C ASP A 34 -1.91 -5.29 -0.53
N ALA A 35 -1.21 -5.04 0.60
CA ALA A 35 -0.68 -6.10 1.43
C ALA A 35 -1.77 -6.84 2.22
N LEU A 36 -2.73 -6.09 2.80
CA LEU A 36 -3.82 -6.66 3.59
C LEU A 36 -4.74 -7.57 2.77
N ASP A 37 -4.89 -7.30 1.47
CA ASP A 37 -5.68 -8.17 0.57
C ASP A 37 -5.15 -9.61 0.53
N TYR A 38 -3.85 -9.83 0.77
CA TYR A 38 -3.22 -11.17 0.81
C TYR A 38 -3.08 -11.74 2.23
N ILE A 39 -3.29 -10.93 3.27
CA ILE A 39 -3.23 -11.37 4.67
C ILE A 39 -4.63 -11.89 5.06
N GLY A 40 -4.85 -13.21 4.89
CA GLY A 40 -6.11 -13.83 5.29
C GLY A 40 -6.28 -13.81 6.80
N ASN A 41 -7.34 -13.20 7.30
CA ASN A 41 -7.79 -13.41 8.67
C ASN A 41 -8.38 -14.82 8.79
N LYS A 42 -7.69 -15.71 9.48
CA LYS A 42 -8.18 -17.07 9.81
C LYS A 42 -9.53 -17.07 10.54
N ASN A 43 -9.96 -15.92 11.09
CA ASN A 43 -11.15 -15.79 11.94
C ASN A 43 -12.31 -14.98 11.32
N SER A 44 -12.19 -14.44 10.12
CA SER A 44 -13.30 -13.73 9.47
C SER A 44 -13.97 -14.62 8.42
N LEU A 45 -15.01 -15.32 8.81
CA LEU A 45 -15.99 -15.89 7.89
C LEU A 45 -16.51 -14.78 6.97
N GLY A 46 -16.02 -14.72 5.73
CA GLY A 46 -16.64 -13.90 4.69
C GLY A 46 -15.77 -12.88 3.95
N LYS A 47 -14.53 -12.56 4.36
CA LYS A 47 -13.65 -11.72 3.52
C LYS A 47 -12.84 -12.61 2.57
N ASN A 48 -13.10 -12.45 1.28
CA ASN A 48 -12.33 -13.12 0.23
C ASN A 48 -10.91 -12.52 0.17
N THR A 49 -9.91 -13.27 0.62
CA THR A 49 -8.50 -12.93 0.48
C THR A 49 -8.11 -12.95 -1.00
N GLY A 50 -7.31 -11.99 -1.45
CA GLY A 50 -6.78 -11.97 -2.82
C GLY A 50 -7.79 -11.47 -3.86
N ASN A 51 -8.73 -10.62 -3.48
CA ASN A 51 -9.69 -10.03 -4.41
C ASN A 51 -9.00 -9.25 -5.52
N ASP A 52 -7.96 -8.47 -5.21
CA ASP A 52 -7.19 -7.71 -6.19
C ASP A 52 -6.60 -8.63 -7.26
N PHE A 53 -6.04 -9.77 -6.85
CA PHE A 53 -5.54 -10.77 -7.79
C PHE A 53 -6.67 -11.38 -8.63
N LEU A 54 -7.82 -11.70 -8.02
CA LEU A 54 -8.98 -12.24 -8.73
C LEU A 54 -9.56 -11.25 -9.74
N GLU A 55 -9.52 -9.95 -9.44
CA GLU A 55 -9.94 -8.87 -10.33
C GLU A 55 -8.91 -8.54 -11.42
N GLY A 56 -7.71 -9.12 -11.34
CA GLY A 56 -6.64 -8.90 -12.31
C GLY A 56 -5.83 -7.62 -12.05
N LYS A 57 -5.94 -7.05 -10.86
CA LYS A 57 -5.10 -5.93 -10.44
C LYS A 57 -3.68 -6.41 -10.19
N VAL A 58 -2.71 -5.61 -10.59
CA VAL A 58 -1.28 -5.86 -10.40
C VAL A 58 -0.78 -4.98 -9.28
N THR A 59 -0.80 -5.52 -8.07
CA THR A 59 -0.38 -4.80 -6.85
C THR A 59 1.09 -5.10 -6.51
N LEU A 60 1.68 -4.34 -5.59
CA LEU A 60 3.11 -4.44 -5.29
C LEU A 60 3.54 -5.85 -4.84
N PRO A 61 2.79 -6.61 -4.01
CA PRO A 61 3.15 -7.99 -3.68
C PRO A 61 3.33 -8.88 -4.93
N VAL A 62 2.44 -8.74 -5.92
CA VAL A 62 2.52 -9.48 -7.19
C VAL A 62 3.72 -9.04 -8.02
N ILE A 63 3.96 -7.73 -8.13
CA ILE A 63 5.10 -7.17 -8.88
C ILE A 63 6.43 -7.70 -8.30
N LEU A 64 6.56 -7.68 -6.99
CA LEU A 64 7.77 -8.17 -6.32
C LEU A 64 7.94 -9.69 -6.50
N ALA A 65 6.85 -10.46 -6.38
CA ALA A 65 6.87 -11.89 -6.60
C ALA A 65 7.24 -12.24 -8.05
N TYR A 66 6.71 -11.53 -9.03
CA TYR A 66 7.09 -11.65 -10.43
C TYR A 66 8.58 -11.37 -10.65
N ARG A 67 9.11 -10.29 -10.07
CA ARG A 67 10.52 -9.89 -10.24
C ARG A 67 11.49 -10.91 -9.66
N ARG A 68 11.14 -11.55 -8.53
CA ARG A 68 11.97 -12.54 -7.82
C ARG A 68 11.77 -13.96 -8.35
N GLY A 69 10.62 -14.21 -8.97
CA GLY A 69 10.21 -15.52 -9.43
C GLY A 69 11.11 -16.08 -10.55
N ASN A 70 11.13 -17.41 -10.64
CA ASN A 70 11.74 -18.11 -11.76
C ASN A 70 10.89 -17.98 -13.05
N ASN A 71 11.39 -18.48 -14.18
CA ASN A 71 10.71 -18.33 -15.48
C ASN A 71 9.29 -18.94 -15.51
N LYS A 72 9.04 -20.03 -14.78
CA LYS A 72 7.70 -20.65 -14.72
C LYS A 72 6.73 -19.80 -13.90
N GLU A 73 7.20 -19.18 -12.82
CA GLU A 73 6.42 -18.31 -11.97
C GLU A 73 6.12 -16.98 -12.64
N ARG A 74 7.10 -16.40 -13.36
CA ARG A 74 6.89 -15.19 -14.16
C ARG A 74 5.84 -15.43 -15.23
N LYS A 75 5.95 -16.50 -16.00
CA LYS A 75 4.96 -16.87 -17.01
C LYS A 75 3.57 -17.08 -16.41
N PHE A 76 3.48 -17.68 -15.23
CA PHE A 76 2.21 -17.82 -14.52
C PHE A 76 1.54 -16.46 -14.23
N PHE A 77 2.27 -15.46 -13.77
CA PHE A 77 1.72 -14.12 -13.54
C PHE A 77 1.37 -13.40 -14.85
N GLU A 78 2.19 -13.51 -15.89
CA GLU A 78 1.91 -12.95 -17.23
C GLU A 78 0.62 -13.53 -17.82
N ASP A 79 0.48 -14.85 -17.81
CA ASP A 79 -0.71 -15.53 -18.31
C ASP A 79 -1.97 -15.09 -17.54
N ARG A 80 -1.82 -14.82 -16.23
CA ARG A 80 -2.92 -14.36 -15.39
C ARG A 80 -3.38 -12.94 -15.74
N VAL A 81 -2.45 -12.02 -15.97
CA VAL A 81 -2.76 -10.64 -16.36
C VAL A 81 -3.45 -10.62 -17.74
N ASN A 82 -2.96 -11.44 -18.68
CA ASN A 82 -3.49 -11.48 -20.04
C ASN A 82 -4.89 -12.09 -20.13
N ASN A 83 -5.17 -13.14 -19.36
CA ASN A 83 -6.40 -13.93 -19.51
C ASN A 83 -7.53 -13.55 -18.56
N ARG A 84 -7.28 -12.74 -17.52
CA ARG A 84 -8.26 -12.26 -16.50
C ARG A 84 -9.18 -13.38 -15.94
N ILE A 85 -8.69 -14.61 -15.84
CA ILE A 85 -9.49 -15.74 -15.36
C ILE A 85 -9.62 -15.68 -13.84
N ARG A 86 -10.85 -15.56 -13.33
CA ARG A 86 -11.13 -15.66 -11.89
C ARG A 86 -11.14 -17.13 -11.45
N ASN A 87 -10.05 -17.59 -10.84
CA ASN A 87 -9.92 -18.97 -10.38
C ASN A 87 -9.26 -19.02 -9.00
N LYS A 88 -9.92 -19.65 -8.04
CA LYS A 88 -9.45 -19.80 -6.66
C LYS A 88 -8.15 -20.63 -6.55
N ASP A 89 -7.94 -21.59 -7.44
CA ASP A 89 -6.71 -22.40 -7.40
C ASP A 89 -5.51 -21.62 -7.93
N LEU A 90 -5.72 -20.73 -8.93
CA LEU A 90 -4.69 -19.78 -9.35
C LEU A 90 -4.35 -18.80 -8.23
N LEU A 91 -5.34 -18.33 -7.48
CA LEU A 91 -5.10 -17.49 -6.31
C LEU A 91 -4.27 -18.21 -5.25
N LYS A 92 -4.60 -19.45 -4.90
CA LYS A 92 -3.80 -20.25 -3.95
C LYS A 92 -2.34 -20.39 -4.40
N LYS A 93 -2.12 -20.60 -5.70
CA LYS A 93 -0.77 -20.66 -6.29
C LYS A 93 -0.06 -19.30 -6.17
N ALA A 94 -0.74 -18.21 -6.50
CA ALA A 94 -0.17 -16.85 -6.36
C ALA A 94 0.23 -16.56 -4.91
N ILE A 95 -0.65 -16.85 -3.94
CA ILE A 95 -0.37 -16.64 -2.51
C ILE A 95 0.85 -17.46 -2.06
N LYS A 96 1.01 -18.69 -2.53
CA LYS A 96 2.20 -19.51 -2.22
C LYS A 96 3.49 -18.85 -2.72
N ILE A 97 3.49 -18.31 -3.95
CA ILE A 97 4.66 -17.62 -4.52
C ILE A 97 4.93 -16.31 -3.78
N ILE A 98 3.89 -15.51 -3.51
CA ILE A 98 3.96 -14.24 -2.76
C ILE A 98 4.59 -14.47 -1.38
N ASN A 99 4.12 -15.49 -0.64
CA ASN A 99 4.64 -15.83 0.69
C ASN A 99 6.06 -16.40 0.61
N HIS A 100 6.37 -17.23 -0.39
CA HIS A 100 7.71 -17.79 -0.58
C HIS A 100 8.78 -16.70 -0.71
N TYR A 101 8.46 -15.63 -1.41
CA TYR A 101 9.38 -14.51 -1.63
C TYR A 101 9.26 -13.38 -0.58
N GLY A 102 8.43 -13.50 0.45
CA GLY A 102 8.29 -12.51 1.52
C GLY A 102 7.82 -11.14 1.02
N THR A 103 7.01 -11.10 -0.05
CA THR A 103 6.70 -9.83 -0.72
C THR A 103 5.62 -9.02 -0.03
N ILE A 104 4.84 -9.65 0.86
CA ILE A 104 3.88 -8.95 1.73
C ILE A 104 4.63 -8.10 2.74
N GLU A 105 5.62 -8.68 3.43
CA GLU A 105 6.45 -8.01 4.43
C GLU A 105 7.20 -6.83 3.82
N ASP A 106 7.73 -7.00 2.61
CA ASP A 106 8.40 -5.92 1.88
C ASP A 106 7.44 -4.81 1.48
N THR A 107 6.22 -5.15 1.10
CA THR A 107 5.18 -4.16 0.78
C THR A 107 4.80 -3.37 2.03
N LEU A 108 4.61 -4.04 3.16
CA LEU A 108 4.37 -3.39 4.45
C LEU A 108 5.53 -2.49 4.87
N SER A 109 6.78 -2.95 4.71
CA SER A 109 7.98 -2.16 5.00
C SER A 109 7.99 -0.87 4.18
N LYS A 110 7.64 -0.93 2.90
CA LYS A 110 7.50 0.26 2.04
C LYS A 110 6.37 1.18 2.50
N ALA A 111 5.23 0.64 2.93
CA ALA A 111 4.15 1.43 3.51
C ALA A 111 4.63 2.22 4.73
N TYR A 112 5.36 1.57 5.64
CA TYR A 112 5.97 2.23 6.81
C TYR A 112 6.99 3.32 6.42
N GLN A 113 7.84 3.07 5.42
CA GLN A 113 8.79 4.06 4.91
C GLN A 113 8.07 5.33 4.41
N HIS A 114 7.02 5.17 3.59
CA HIS A 114 6.22 6.29 3.11
C HIS A 114 5.48 7.00 4.25
N GLY A 115 4.97 6.28 5.23
CA GLY A 115 4.39 6.89 6.43
C GLY A 115 5.38 7.75 7.20
N ARG A 116 6.63 7.30 7.36
CA ARG A 116 7.70 8.13 7.97
C ARG A 116 7.96 9.39 7.18
N VAL A 117 8.13 9.28 5.85
CA VAL A 117 8.34 10.47 5.00
C VAL A 117 7.17 11.43 5.09
N ALA A 118 5.92 10.93 5.20
CA ALA A 118 4.76 11.78 5.42
C ALA A 118 4.87 12.54 6.74
N LYS A 119 5.22 11.88 7.84
CA LYS A 119 5.42 12.54 9.13
C LYS A 119 6.56 13.57 9.10
N ASP A 120 7.70 13.22 8.51
CA ASP A 120 8.86 14.10 8.39
C ASP A 120 8.52 15.37 7.62
N ALA A 121 7.65 15.29 6.61
CA ALA A 121 7.18 16.45 5.86
C ALA A 121 6.43 17.49 6.72
N LEU A 122 5.84 17.07 7.85
CA LEU A 122 5.16 17.99 8.78
C LEU A 122 6.11 18.68 9.75
N ALA A 123 7.42 18.40 9.75
CA ALA A 123 8.38 18.95 10.70
C ALA A 123 8.47 20.48 10.68
N ILE A 124 8.23 21.10 9.51
CA ILE A 124 8.30 22.57 9.37
C ILE A 124 7.15 23.32 10.05
N PHE A 125 6.05 22.63 10.36
CA PHE A 125 4.87 23.23 10.98
C PHE A 125 5.02 23.28 12.51
N PRO A 126 4.46 24.32 13.17
CA PRO A 126 4.48 24.42 14.62
C PRO A 126 3.70 23.27 15.27
N GLU A 127 4.04 22.97 16.53
CA GLU A 127 3.34 21.97 17.32
C GLU A 127 1.93 22.49 17.67
N THR A 128 0.92 21.85 17.09
CA THR A 128 -0.48 22.17 17.28
C THR A 128 -1.32 20.89 17.32
N GLU A 129 -2.52 20.95 17.86
CA GLU A 129 -3.47 19.86 17.84
C GLU A 129 -3.78 19.35 16.41
N PHE A 130 -3.76 20.25 15.41
CA PHE A 130 -3.96 19.90 14.00
C PHE A 130 -2.80 19.10 13.43
N LYS A 131 -1.55 19.48 13.74
CA LYS A 131 -0.36 18.71 13.37
C LYS A 131 -0.41 17.32 14.02
N ASP A 132 -0.71 17.28 15.32
CA ASP A 132 -0.85 16.02 16.06
C ASP A 132 -1.93 15.10 15.45
N ALA A 133 -3.07 15.67 15.05
CA ALA A 133 -4.13 14.93 14.35
C ALA A 133 -3.64 14.34 13.02
N LEU A 134 -2.88 15.10 12.21
CA LEU A 134 -2.30 14.61 10.96
C LEU A 134 -1.25 13.50 11.20
N MET A 135 -0.43 13.63 12.25
CA MET A 135 0.53 12.59 12.64
C MET A 135 -0.17 11.30 13.05
N LYS A 136 -1.24 11.40 13.86
CA LYS A 136 -2.08 10.26 14.24
C LYS A 136 -2.80 9.62 13.06
N LEU A 137 -3.22 10.40 12.06
CA LEU A 137 -3.81 9.89 10.82
C LEU A 137 -2.82 9.00 10.06
N VAL A 138 -1.54 9.38 10.01
CA VAL A 138 -0.51 8.53 9.41
C VAL A 138 -0.40 7.22 10.17
N ASP A 139 -0.31 7.26 11.50
CA ASP A 139 -0.22 6.06 12.33
C ASP A 139 -1.42 5.15 12.12
N PHE A 140 -2.62 5.69 12.17
CA PHE A 140 -3.85 4.94 11.90
C PHE A 140 -3.81 4.25 10.53
N SER A 141 -3.35 4.96 9.50
CA SER A 141 -3.28 4.43 8.13
C SER A 141 -2.32 3.24 7.99
N ILE A 142 -1.25 3.19 8.81
CA ILE A 142 -0.23 2.15 8.73
C ILE A 142 -0.48 1.01 9.72
N ILE A 143 -1.03 1.31 10.91
CA ILE A 143 -1.20 0.32 11.99
C ILE A 143 -2.48 -0.51 11.81
N ARG A 144 -3.50 0.01 11.11
CA ARG A 144 -4.76 -0.71 10.91
C ARG A 144 -4.54 -2.15 10.42
N THR A 145 -5.32 -3.07 10.94
CA THR A 145 -5.28 -4.51 10.61
C THR A 145 -6.46 -4.94 9.73
N HIS A 146 -7.39 -4.01 9.46
CA HIS A 146 -8.63 -4.26 8.68
C HIS A 146 -8.99 -3.04 7.85
#